data_e63505410f6e74650c2ed49196ad025c
#
_entry.id   e63505410f6e74650c2ed49196ad025c
#
_cell.length_a   1.000
_cell.length_b   1.000
_cell.length_c   1.000
_cell.angle_alpha   90.00
_cell.angle_beta   90.00
_cell.angle_gamma   90.00
#
_symmetry.space_group_name_H-M   'P 1'
#
loop_
_entity.id
_entity.type
_entity.pdbx_description
1 polymer ?
#
loop_
_entity_poly.entity_id
_entity_poly.type
_entity_poly.pdbx_seq_one_letter_code
_entity_poly.pdbx_strand_id
1 'polypeptide(L)'
;MSRVLLIFGVALLSLMAGALFMAARMAPAVSENAVAAAPESAANNHPSFELLGLDGEMHDFDEFDGRHRLLNFWATWCAPCRREIPLLKEFQAEQGDDGILVIGIAVDIMEDVQQYAEAAEFNYPILVGEIDAMEVAEQSGLVFHAMPFTMIVTADGEYLNAHFGELHRPDLDKISDVLARLDAGEIDTDTARESLEL
;
A
#
# COMPACT_ATOMS: atom_id res chain seq x y z
N MET A 1 53.25 33.40 -45.07
CA MET A 1 51.99 32.64 -44.89
C MET A 1 52.08 31.54 -43.82
N SER A 2 53.21 30.89 -43.57
CA SER A 2 53.33 29.77 -42.60
C SER A 2 53.18 30.12 -41.12
N ARG A 3 53.65 31.29 -40.65
CA ARG A 3 53.60 31.71 -39.23
C ARG A 3 52.23 32.11 -38.75
N VAL A 4 51.40 32.66 -39.61
CA VAL A 4 50.03 33.08 -39.28
C VAL A 4 49.10 31.84 -39.10
N LEU A 5 49.27 30.84 -39.98
CA LEU A 5 48.56 29.56 -39.84
C LEU A 5 48.87 28.81 -38.57
N LEU A 6 50.14 28.87 -38.09
CA LEU A 6 50.56 28.22 -36.85
C LEU A 6 49.96 28.88 -35.59
N ILE A 7 49.82 30.22 -35.60
CA ILE A 7 49.21 30.98 -34.49
C ILE A 7 47.70 30.71 -34.39
N PHE A 8 47.02 30.62 -35.52
CA PHE A 8 45.56 30.28 -35.55
C PHE A 8 45.32 28.86 -35.12
N GLY A 9 46.19 27.90 -35.49
CA GLY A 9 46.08 26.49 -35.09
C GLY A 9 46.26 26.30 -33.57
N VAL A 10 47.24 26.97 -32.96
CA VAL A 10 47.48 26.87 -31.50
C VAL A 10 46.33 27.54 -30.71
N ALA A 11 45.80 28.68 -31.18
CA ALA A 11 44.66 29.34 -30.55
C ALA A 11 43.40 28.50 -30.61
N LEU A 12 43.15 27.81 -31.71
CA LEU A 12 41.95 26.92 -31.85
C LEU A 12 42.03 25.68 -30.94
N LEU A 13 43.23 25.07 -30.82
CA LEU A 13 43.45 23.93 -29.92
C LEU A 13 43.33 24.34 -28.46
N SER A 14 43.75 25.50 -28.07
CA SER A 14 43.63 26.01 -26.70
C SER A 14 42.16 26.30 -26.32
N LEU A 15 41.37 26.80 -27.26
CA LEU A 15 39.93 27.04 -27.04
C LEU A 15 39.15 25.72 -26.94
N MET A 16 39.48 24.72 -27.74
CA MET A 16 38.83 23.40 -27.64
C MET A 16 39.22 22.67 -26.33
N ALA A 17 40.48 22.74 -25.90
CA ALA A 17 40.90 22.15 -24.63
C ALA A 17 40.23 22.83 -23.41
N GLY A 18 40.06 24.15 -23.45
CA GLY A 18 39.36 24.90 -22.42
C GLY A 18 37.87 24.57 -22.33
N ALA A 19 37.22 24.41 -23.48
CA ALA A 19 35.80 24.03 -23.55
C ALA A 19 35.56 22.59 -23.04
N LEU A 20 36.45 21.64 -23.38
CA LEU A 20 36.36 20.27 -22.86
C LEU A 20 36.59 20.22 -21.34
N PHE A 21 37.54 21.02 -20.82
CA PHE A 21 37.84 21.06 -19.39
C PHE A 21 36.70 21.71 -18.59
N MET A 22 36.04 22.71 -19.16
CA MET A 22 34.88 23.34 -18.54
C MET A 22 33.62 22.47 -18.59
N ALA A 23 33.40 21.73 -19.68
CA ALA A 23 32.31 20.78 -19.80
C ALA A 23 32.48 19.58 -18.83
N ALA A 24 33.71 19.13 -18.58
CA ALA A 24 33.99 18.08 -17.59
C ALA A 24 33.74 18.52 -16.13
N ARG A 25 33.79 19.84 -15.86
CA ARG A 25 33.48 20.38 -14.51
C ARG A 25 32.01 20.73 -14.31
N MET A 26 31.23 20.84 -15.39
CA MET A 26 29.79 21.13 -15.34
C MET A 26 28.92 19.87 -15.45
N ALA A 27 29.51 18.68 -15.60
CA ALA A 27 28.75 17.46 -15.42
C ALA A 27 28.35 17.39 -13.93
N PRO A 28 27.03 17.38 -13.61
CA PRO A 28 26.63 17.13 -12.23
C PRO A 28 27.23 15.76 -11.87
N ALA A 29 27.95 15.72 -10.74
CA ALA A 29 28.32 14.45 -10.15
C ALA A 29 27.01 13.72 -9.88
N VAL A 30 26.68 12.77 -10.73
CA VAL A 30 25.66 11.78 -10.43
C VAL A 30 26.22 11.04 -9.24
N SER A 31 25.75 11.43 -8.06
CA SER A 31 26.04 10.71 -6.84
C SER A 31 25.44 9.31 -7.02
N GLU A 32 26.30 8.35 -7.25
CA GLU A 32 25.97 6.92 -7.39
C GLU A 32 25.46 6.32 -6.06
N ASN A 33 25.26 7.17 -5.05
CA ASN A 33 24.68 6.83 -3.74
C ASN A 33 23.27 7.35 -3.50
N ALA A 34 22.58 7.79 -4.54
CA ALA A 34 21.13 8.00 -4.47
C ALA A 34 20.39 6.76 -5.01
N VAL A 35 20.79 5.57 -4.60
CA VAL A 35 19.79 4.57 -4.24
C VAL A 35 19.20 5.15 -2.97
N ALA A 36 18.10 5.89 -3.12
CA ALA A 36 17.26 6.22 -2.00
C ALA A 36 16.99 4.90 -1.29
N ALA A 37 17.64 4.72 -0.15
CA ALA A 37 17.15 3.77 0.83
C ALA A 37 15.66 4.14 0.99
N ALA A 38 14.79 3.25 0.59
CA ALA A 38 13.42 3.30 1.03
C ALA A 38 13.50 3.56 2.53
N PRO A 39 12.71 4.49 3.08
CA PRO A 39 12.82 4.79 4.49
C PRO A 39 12.61 3.50 5.26
N GLU A 40 13.66 2.99 5.90
CA GLU A 40 13.60 1.81 6.80
C GLU A 40 12.61 2.01 7.96
N SER A 41 12.00 3.19 8.04
CA SER A 41 10.96 3.56 9.02
C SER A 41 9.53 3.32 8.53
N ALA A 42 9.31 2.93 7.27
CA ALA A 42 7.95 2.61 6.78
C ALA A 42 7.53 1.16 7.08
N ALA A 43 8.40 0.36 7.72
CA ALA A 43 8.18 -1.06 7.89
C ALA A 43 7.23 -1.43 9.04
N ASN A 44 6.83 -0.49 9.92
CA ASN A 44 6.11 -0.84 11.15
C ASN A 44 4.98 0.15 11.53
N ASN A 45 4.49 0.95 10.59
CA ASN A 45 3.38 1.84 10.90
C ASN A 45 2.27 1.62 9.87
N HIS A 46 1.05 1.38 10.33
CA HIS A 46 -0.09 1.47 9.43
C HIS A 46 -0.17 2.89 8.89
N PRO A 47 -0.61 3.05 7.65
CA PRO A 47 -0.87 4.39 7.12
C PRO A 47 -1.99 5.02 7.94
N SER A 48 -1.75 6.18 8.53
CA SER A 48 -2.83 7.02 9.02
C SER A 48 -3.51 7.64 7.81
N PHE A 49 -4.80 7.40 7.66
CA PHE A 49 -5.58 7.93 6.54
C PHE A 49 -7.01 8.22 6.98
N GLU A 50 -7.63 9.16 6.28
CA GLU A 50 -9.05 9.46 6.42
C GLU A 50 -9.75 9.13 5.09
N LEU A 51 -10.85 8.39 5.16
CA LEU A 51 -11.70 8.09 4.01
C LEU A 51 -13.17 8.31 4.35
N LEU A 52 -13.97 8.62 3.33
CA LEU A 52 -15.40 8.84 3.47
C LEU A 52 -16.12 7.50 3.68
N GLY A 53 -16.91 7.39 4.75
CA GLY A 53 -17.77 6.24 4.99
C GLY A 53 -19.08 6.28 4.19
N LEU A 54 -19.81 5.17 4.15
CA LEU A 54 -21.15 5.11 3.54
C LEU A 54 -22.18 6.00 4.26
N ASP A 55 -21.93 6.35 5.51
CA ASP A 55 -22.73 7.29 6.31
C ASP A 55 -22.53 8.75 5.88
N GLY A 56 -21.53 9.01 5.03
CA GLY A 56 -21.19 10.34 4.53
C GLY A 56 -20.29 11.15 5.47
N GLU A 57 -19.72 10.51 6.49
CA GLU A 57 -18.76 11.11 7.40
C GLU A 57 -17.32 10.65 7.07
N MET A 58 -16.33 11.50 7.39
CA MET A 58 -14.91 11.12 7.28
C MET A 58 -14.53 10.27 8.48
N HIS A 59 -13.94 9.13 8.22
CA HIS A 59 -13.44 8.21 9.23
C HIS A 59 -11.92 8.18 9.22
N ASP A 60 -11.33 8.46 10.38
CA ASP A 60 -9.91 8.24 10.61
C ASP A 60 -9.66 6.75 10.89
N PHE A 61 -8.62 6.19 10.30
CA PHE A 61 -8.30 4.78 10.50
C PHE A 61 -8.00 4.44 11.96
N ASP A 62 -7.50 5.39 12.74
CA ASP A 62 -7.22 5.22 14.16
C ASP A 62 -8.51 4.95 15.00
N GLU A 63 -9.71 5.26 14.46
CA GLU A 63 -10.98 4.91 15.11
C GLU A 63 -11.18 3.40 15.27
N PHE A 64 -10.49 2.61 14.44
CA PHE A 64 -10.56 1.15 14.43
C PHE A 64 -9.43 0.48 15.22
N ASP A 65 -8.64 1.23 15.99
CA ASP A 65 -7.56 0.70 16.81
C ASP A 65 -8.07 -0.23 17.92
N GLY A 66 -7.17 -1.10 18.40
CA GLY A 66 -7.45 -2.06 19.47
C GLY A 66 -8.02 -3.39 18.99
N ARG A 67 -8.24 -3.57 17.69
CA ARG A 67 -8.62 -4.84 17.07
C ARG A 67 -7.69 -5.15 15.90
N HIS A 68 -7.42 -6.40 15.63
CA HIS A 68 -6.82 -6.80 14.36
C HIS A 68 -7.76 -6.44 13.21
N ARG A 69 -7.21 -5.98 12.09
CA ARG A 69 -7.97 -5.46 10.96
C ARG A 69 -7.59 -6.13 9.65
N LEU A 70 -8.61 -6.45 8.88
CA LEU A 70 -8.48 -6.87 7.49
C LEU A 70 -8.99 -5.74 6.60
N LEU A 71 -8.07 -5.00 5.95
CA LEU A 71 -8.41 -3.96 5.01
C LEU A 71 -8.58 -4.58 3.64
N ASN A 72 -9.80 -4.86 3.25
CA ASN A 72 -10.14 -5.48 1.98
C ASN A 72 -10.39 -4.42 0.90
N PHE A 73 -9.52 -4.36 -0.09
CA PHE A 73 -9.62 -3.42 -1.22
C PHE A 73 -10.42 -4.05 -2.35
N TRP A 74 -11.52 -3.39 -2.71
CA TRP A 74 -12.50 -3.91 -3.66
C TRP A 74 -13.13 -2.82 -4.52
N ALA A 75 -13.92 -3.22 -5.53
CA ALA A 75 -14.73 -2.29 -6.32
C ALA A 75 -16.01 -2.96 -6.81
N THR A 76 -17.04 -2.17 -7.13
CA THR A 76 -18.33 -2.67 -7.62
C THR A 76 -18.23 -3.37 -8.97
N TRP A 77 -17.31 -2.94 -9.83
CA TRP A 77 -17.03 -3.53 -11.14
C TRP A 77 -16.09 -4.75 -11.07
N CYS A 78 -15.48 -5.03 -9.92
CA CYS A 78 -14.55 -6.14 -9.73
C CYS A 78 -15.29 -7.44 -9.43
N ALA A 79 -15.38 -8.33 -10.40
CA ALA A 79 -16.13 -9.58 -10.26
C ALA A 79 -15.60 -10.53 -9.16
N PRO A 80 -14.27 -10.79 -9.02
CA PRO A 80 -13.74 -11.59 -7.91
C PRO A 80 -14.00 -10.94 -6.55
N CYS A 81 -13.89 -9.60 -6.43
CA CYS A 81 -14.16 -8.88 -5.19
C CYS A 81 -15.60 -9.16 -4.70
N ARG A 82 -16.57 -9.07 -5.61
CA ARG A 82 -17.99 -9.34 -5.28
C ARG A 82 -18.27 -10.77 -4.85
N ARG A 83 -17.44 -11.74 -5.27
CA ARG A 83 -17.63 -13.14 -4.87
C ARG A 83 -17.17 -13.42 -3.44
N GLU A 84 -16.14 -12.70 -2.96
CA GLU A 84 -15.64 -12.88 -1.59
C GLU A 84 -16.46 -12.13 -0.52
N ILE A 85 -17.22 -11.08 -0.90
CA ILE A 85 -18.02 -10.29 0.05
C ILE A 85 -18.94 -11.15 0.93
N PRO A 86 -19.69 -12.14 0.42
CA PRO A 86 -20.50 -13.00 1.29
C PRO A 86 -19.69 -13.77 2.34
N LEU A 87 -18.49 -14.24 1.97
CA LEU A 87 -17.55 -14.90 2.89
C LEU A 87 -17.03 -13.95 3.96
N LEU A 88 -16.68 -12.73 3.58
CA LEU A 88 -16.22 -11.69 4.52
C LEU A 88 -17.34 -11.30 5.51
N LYS A 89 -18.59 -11.24 5.06
CA LYS A 89 -19.75 -11.00 5.93
C LYS A 89 -19.96 -12.14 6.94
N GLU A 90 -19.85 -13.37 6.48
CA GLU A 90 -19.92 -14.57 7.36
C GLU A 90 -18.78 -14.55 8.38
N PHE A 91 -17.56 -14.30 7.93
CA PHE A 91 -16.39 -14.16 8.79
C PHE A 91 -16.58 -13.05 9.84
N GLN A 92 -17.01 -11.86 9.43
CA GLN A 92 -17.26 -10.77 10.37
C GLN A 92 -18.31 -11.13 11.43
N ALA A 93 -19.37 -11.83 11.04
CA ALA A 93 -20.39 -12.28 11.99
C ALA A 93 -19.84 -13.31 13.00
N GLU A 94 -18.90 -14.15 12.60
CA GLU A 94 -18.22 -15.10 13.48
C GLU A 94 -17.25 -14.41 14.45
N GLN A 95 -16.60 -13.32 14.02
CA GLN A 95 -15.63 -12.56 14.84
C GLN A 95 -16.30 -11.77 15.97
N GLY A 96 -17.55 -11.35 15.81
CA GLY A 96 -18.27 -10.53 16.80
C GLY A 96 -17.62 -9.15 17.00
N ASP A 97 -17.87 -8.58 18.18
CA ASP A 97 -17.45 -7.20 18.49
C ASP A 97 -15.97 -7.09 18.90
N ASP A 98 -15.37 -8.13 19.45
CA ASP A 98 -14.00 -8.11 20.01
C ASP A 98 -12.97 -8.82 19.12
N GLY A 99 -13.41 -9.54 18.08
CA GLY A 99 -12.51 -10.29 17.20
C GLY A 99 -11.92 -9.43 16.07
N ILE A 100 -11.44 -10.07 15.02
CA ILE A 100 -10.87 -9.40 13.84
C ILE A 100 -11.95 -8.55 13.16
N LEU A 101 -11.64 -7.30 12.84
CA LEU A 101 -12.50 -6.38 12.12
C LEU A 101 -12.20 -6.40 10.64
N VAL A 102 -13.19 -6.67 9.80
CA VAL A 102 -13.12 -6.44 8.36
C VAL A 102 -13.47 -4.97 8.09
N ILE A 103 -12.68 -4.29 7.26
CA ILE A 103 -12.95 -2.95 6.75
C ILE A 103 -12.85 -3.03 5.23
N GLY A 104 -13.95 -2.79 4.53
CA GLY A 104 -13.96 -2.73 3.07
C GLY A 104 -13.50 -1.36 2.59
N ILE A 105 -12.43 -1.30 1.83
CA ILE A 105 -11.96 -0.08 1.19
C ILE A 105 -12.34 -0.14 -0.29
N ALA A 106 -13.36 0.62 -0.66
CA ALA A 106 -13.88 0.67 -2.03
C ALA A 106 -13.05 1.64 -2.88
N VAL A 107 -12.36 1.10 -3.88
CA VAL A 107 -11.66 1.88 -4.92
C VAL A 107 -12.65 2.17 -6.04
N ASP A 108 -13.59 3.05 -5.76
CA ASP A 108 -14.74 3.32 -6.64
C ASP A 108 -15.40 4.65 -6.29
N ILE A 109 -16.34 5.10 -7.11
CA ILE A 109 -17.12 6.30 -6.83
C ILE A 109 -18.22 6.02 -5.80
N MET A 110 -18.47 6.97 -4.91
CA MET A 110 -19.43 6.84 -3.81
C MET A 110 -20.84 6.41 -4.27
N GLU A 111 -21.35 6.96 -5.38
CA GLU A 111 -22.69 6.65 -5.89
C GLU A 111 -22.85 5.17 -6.23
N ASP A 112 -21.87 4.57 -6.91
CA ASP A 112 -21.90 3.15 -7.29
C ASP A 112 -21.77 2.24 -6.06
N VAL A 113 -20.92 2.63 -5.09
CA VAL A 113 -20.74 1.89 -3.83
C VAL A 113 -22.01 1.92 -3.00
N GLN A 114 -22.68 3.08 -2.85
CA GLN A 114 -23.95 3.20 -2.14
C GLN A 114 -25.03 2.33 -2.79
N GLN A 115 -25.17 2.40 -4.11
CA GLN A 115 -26.14 1.56 -4.83
C GLN A 115 -25.86 0.06 -4.63
N TYR A 116 -24.60 -0.35 -4.66
CA TYR A 116 -24.22 -1.75 -4.42
C TYR A 116 -24.49 -2.16 -2.96
N ALA A 117 -24.20 -1.29 -2.00
CA ALA A 117 -24.33 -1.55 -0.57
C ALA A 117 -25.78 -1.81 -0.15
N GLU A 118 -26.78 -1.20 -0.81
CA GLU A 118 -28.20 -1.46 -0.57
C GLU A 118 -28.56 -2.95 -0.73
N ALA A 119 -27.96 -3.63 -1.72
CA ALA A 119 -28.20 -5.04 -1.99
C ALA A 119 -27.23 -5.96 -1.25
N ALA A 120 -26.01 -5.50 -0.98
CA ALA A 120 -24.98 -6.27 -0.31
C ALA A 120 -25.22 -6.40 1.20
N GLU A 121 -25.90 -5.40 1.82
CA GLU A 121 -26.18 -5.37 3.26
C GLU A 121 -24.94 -5.69 4.10
N PHE A 122 -23.88 -4.87 3.94
CA PHE A 122 -22.62 -5.05 4.68
C PHE A 122 -22.84 -5.00 6.18
N ASN A 123 -22.19 -5.88 6.92
CA ASN A 123 -22.17 -5.94 8.39
C ASN A 123 -20.80 -5.52 8.96
N TYR A 124 -19.99 -4.81 8.16
CA TYR A 124 -18.70 -4.24 8.52
C TYR A 124 -18.53 -2.88 7.85
N PRO A 125 -17.65 -2.01 8.36
CA PRO A 125 -17.41 -0.68 7.80
C PRO A 125 -17.00 -0.72 6.33
N ILE A 126 -17.55 0.20 5.54
CA ILE A 126 -17.12 0.44 4.16
C ILE A 126 -16.64 1.89 4.06
N LEU A 127 -15.38 2.05 3.70
CA LEU A 127 -14.75 3.32 3.40
C LEU A 127 -14.58 3.43 1.88
N VAL A 128 -14.77 4.62 1.35
CA VAL A 128 -14.81 4.86 -0.09
C VAL A 128 -13.80 5.91 -0.48
N GLY A 129 -13.04 5.63 -1.52
CA GLY A 129 -12.13 6.57 -2.14
C GLY A 129 -11.73 6.06 -3.52
N GLU A 130 -11.37 6.95 -4.42
CA GLU A 130 -10.83 6.59 -5.74
C GLU A 130 -9.29 6.48 -5.64
N ILE A 131 -8.60 7.58 -5.92
CA ILE A 131 -7.14 7.65 -5.82
C ILE A 131 -6.70 7.56 -4.36
N ASP A 132 -7.42 8.23 -3.46
CA ASP A 132 -7.09 8.27 -2.03
C ASP A 132 -7.09 6.86 -1.40
N ALA A 133 -8.03 6.00 -1.81
CA ALA A 133 -8.04 4.59 -1.38
C ALA A 133 -6.82 3.80 -1.90
N MET A 134 -6.33 4.11 -3.09
CA MET A 134 -5.10 3.50 -3.62
C MET A 134 -3.85 3.99 -2.87
N GLU A 135 -3.82 5.28 -2.49
CA GLU A 135 -2.72 5.87 -1.73
C GLU A 135 -2.54 5.19 -0.36
N VAL A 136 -3.61 4.71 0.27
CA VAL A 136 -3.55 3.92 1.51
C VAL A 136 -2.65 2.69 1.36
N ALA A 137 -2.81 1.93 0.28
CA ALA A 137 -1.97 0.77 0.00
C ALA A 137 -0.52 1.17 -0.30
N GLU A 138 -0.30 2.22 -1.09
CA GLU A 138 1.02 2.69 -1.48
C GLU A 138 1.82 3.23 -0.27
N GLN A 139 1.18 3.90 0.67
CA GLN A 139 1.81 4.37 1.91
C GLN A 139 2.34 3.22 2.78
N SER A 140 1.73 2.04 2.68
CA SER A 140 2.19 0.81 3.35
C SER A 140 3.32 0.09 2.58
N GLY A 141 3.83 0.69 1.51
CA GLY A 141 4.87 0.10 0.65
C GLY A 141 4.34 -0.96 -0.33
N LEU A 142 3.02 -1.10 -0.46
CA LEU A 142 2.41 -2.00 -1.43
C LEU A 142 2.28 -1.31 -2.79
N VAL A 143 2.71 -1.99 -3.83
CA VAL A 143 2.46 -1.54 -5.20
C VAL A 143 1.13 -2.12 -5.64
N PHE A 144 0.17 -1.25 -5.91
CA PHE A 144 -1.14 -1.63 -6.40
C PHE A 144 -1.06 -2.28 -7.79
N HIS A 145 -1.35 -3.57 -7.89
CA HIS A 145 -1.30 -4.29 -9.17
C HIS A 145 -2.66 -4.82 -9.63
N ALA A 146 -3.50 -5.25 -8.72
CA ALA A 146 -4.80 -5.84 -9.03
C ALA A 146 -5.69 -5.90 -7.78
N MET A 147 -7.01 -6.01 -7.98
CA MET A 147 -8.00 -6.27 -6.94
C MET A 147 -8.64 -7.65 -7.13
N PRO A 148 -9.15 -8.27 -6.06
CA PRO A 148 -9.07 -7.83 -4.67
C PRO A 148 -7.67 -8.02 -4.07
N PHE A 149 -7.37 -7.31 -3.02
CA PHE A 149 -6.30 -7.65 -2.09
C PHE A 149 -6.69 -7.23 -0.67
N THR A 150 -6.10 -7.88 0.32
CA THR A 150 -6.44 -7.62 1.72
C THR A 150 -5.18 -7.43 2.54
N MET A 151 -5.04 -6.27 3.16
CA MET A 151 -3.97 -5.99 4.12
C MET A 151 -4.36 -6.51 5.49
N ILE A 152 -3.37 -7.08 6.20
CA ILE A 152 -3.52 -7.61 7.55
C ILE A 152 -2.77 -6.70 8.50
N VAL A 153 -3.50 -6.08 9.43
CA VAL A 153 -2.98 -5.11 10.41
C VAL A 153 -3.30 -5.59 11.82
N THR A 154 -2.33 -5.51 12.72
CA THR A 154 -2.50 -5.91 14.12
C THR A 154 -3.37 -4.93 14.91
N ALA A 155 -3.73 -5.28 16.13
CA ALA A 155 -4.53 -4.44 17.01
C ALA A 155 -3.83 -3.13 17.40
N ASP A 156 -2.51 -3.13 17.45
CA ASP A 156 -1.65 -1.97 17.73
C ASP A 156 -1.20 -1.23 16.46
N GLY A 157 -1.77 -1.59 15.31
CA GLY A 157 -1.58 -0.87 14.05
C GLY A 157 -0.39 -1.32 13.21
N GLU A 158 0.28 -2.41 13.56
CA GLU A 158 1.40 -2.91 12.78
C GLU A 158 0.93 -3.65 11.52
N TYR A 159 1.39 -3.23 10.35
CA TYR A 159 1.17 -3.95 9.10
C TYR A 159 1.97 -5.25 9.09
N LEU A 160 1.29 -6.39 8.88
CA LEU A 160 1.93 -7.69 8.81
C LEU A 160 2.21 -8.13 7.38
N ASN A 161 1.16 -8.29 6.58
CA ASN A 161 1.26 -8.79 5.21
C ASN A 161 0.02 -8.41 4.39
N ALA A 162 0.05 -8.68 3.08
CA ALA A 162 -1.12 -8.57 2.21
C ALA A 162 -1.35 -9.88 1.44
N HIS A 163 -2.60 -10.30 1.40
CA HIS A 163 -3.07 -11.33 0.51
C HIS A 163 -3.53 -10.71 -0.82
N PHE A 164 -3.00 -11.19 -1.94
CA PHE A 164 -3.39 -10.75 -3.28
C PHE A 164 -4.29 -11.78 -3.94
N GLY A 165 -5.46 -11.35 -4.34
CA GLY A 165 -6.48 -12.18 -4.95
C GLY A 165 -7.69 -12.39 -4.05
N GLU A 166 -8.66 -13.19 -4.55
CA GLU A 166 -9.89 -13.51 -3.85
C GLU A 166 -9.60 -14.36 -2.60
N LEU A 167 -10.04 -13.89 -1.43
CA LEU A 167 -9.95 -14.63 -0.18
C LEU A 167 -10.89 -15.84 -0.18
N HIS A 168 -10.37 -16.94 0.34
CA HIS A 168 -11.14 -18.16 0.58
C HIS A 168 -11.14 -18.51 2.07
N ARG A 169 -12.04 -19.41 2.48
CA ARG A 169 -12.15 -19.80 3.90
C ARG A 169 -10.83 -20.27 4.53
N PRO A 170 -10.00 -21.10 3.85
CA PRO A 170 -8.71 -21.50 4.43
C PRO A 170 -7.75 -20.33 4.68
N ASP A 171 -7.83 -19.27 3.87
CA ASP A 171 -6.99 -18.07 4.04
C ASP A 171 -7.38 -17.31 5.31
N LEU A 172 -8.68 -17.12 5.53
CA LEU A 172 -9.23 -16.49 6.75
C LEU A 172 -8.95 -17.32 8.00
N ASP A 173 -9.07 -18.65 7.92
CA ASP A 173 -8.75 -19.56 9.01
C ASP A 173 -7.25 -19.46 9.38
N LYS A 174 -6.36 -19.41 8.36
CA LYS A 174 -4.91 -19.23 8.56
C LYS A 174 -4.59 -17.88 9.19
N ILE A 175 -5.17 -16.80 8.69
CA ILE A 175 -4.99 -15.46 9.25
C ILE A 175 -5.42 -15.44 10.73
N SER A 176 -6.58 -16.00 11.04
CA SER A 176 -7.09 -16.05 12.42
C SER A 176 -6.17 -16.84 13.35
N ASP A 177 -5.64 -17.99 12.92
CA ASP A 177 -4.71 -18.80 13.69
C ASP A 177 -3.40 -18.03 13.97
N VAL A 178 -2.84 -17.39 12.95
CA VAL A 178 -1.59 -16.62 13.10
C VAL A 178 -1.77 -15.45 14.06
N LEU A 179 -2.85 -14.69 13.94
CA LEU A 179 -3.13 -13.56 14.84
C LEU A 179 -3.39 -14.03 16.28
N ALA A 180 -4.12 -15.12 16.47
CA ALA A 180 -4.35 -15.68 17.80
C ALA A 180 -3.04 -16.15 18.47
N ARG A 181 -2.12 -16.75 17.72
CA ARG A 181 -0.80 -17.15 18.23
C ARG A 181 0.11 -15.97 18.53
N LEU A 182 -0.02 -14.89 17.76
CA LEU A 182 0.68 -13.63 18.02
C LEU A 182 0.19 -13.04 19.36
N ASP A 183 -1.12 -12.95 19.58
CA ASP A 183 -1.73 -12.45 20.80
C ASP A 183 -1.36 -13.31 22.03
N ALA A 184 -1.25 -14.62 21.84
CA ALA A 184 -0.80 -15.53 22.88
C ALA A 184 0.71 -15.43 23.21
N GLY A 185 1.48 -14.66 22.40
CA GLY A 185 2.93 -14.56 22.50
C GLY A 185 3.67 -15.86 22.13
N GLU A 186 3.02 -16.75 21.38
CA GLU A 186 3.61 -18.00 20.90
C GLU A 186 4.57 -17.76 19.72
N ILE A 187 4.32 -16.69 18.94
CA ILE A 187 5.14 -16.24 17.84
C ILE A 187 5.35 -14.72 17.95
N ASP A 188 6.45 -14.25 17.37
CA ASP A 188 6.71 -12.82 17.22
C ASP A 188 6.17 -12.29 15.87
N THR A 189 6.20 -10.98 15.68
CA THR A 189 5.70 -10.30 14.49
C THR A 189 6.39 -10.77 13.21
N ASP A 190 7.70 -11.01 13.25
CA ASP A 190 8.46 -11.47 12.07
C ASP A 190 8.02 -12.86 11.65
N THR A 191 7.84 -13.77 12.63
CA THR A 191 7.29 -15.12 12.38
C THR A 191 5.85 -15.05 11.88
N ALA A 192 5.04 -14.11 12.38
CA ALA A 192 3.67 -13.90 11.90
C ALA A 192 3.67 -13.46 10.42
N ARG A 193 4.53 -12.51 10.04
CA ARG A 193 4.69 -12.08 8.63
C ARG A 193 5.07 -13.23 7.71
N GLU A 194 6.10 -14.01 8.07
CA GLU A 194 6.51 -15.18 7.30
C GLU A 194 5.38 -16.22 7.17
N SER A 195 4.64 -16.43 8.26
CA SER A 195 3.51 -17.37 8.28
C SER A 195 2.35 -16.93 7.38
N LEU A 196 2.19 -15.62 7.14
CA LEU A 196 1.14 -15.02 6.30
C LEU A 196 1.54 -14.87 4.84
N GLU A 197 2.67 -15.40 4.38
CA GLU A 197 2.94 -15.57 2.95
C GLU A 197 1.93 -16.57 2.36
N LEU A 198 0.90 -16.01 1.69
CA LEU A 198 -0.28 -16.72 1.17
C LEU A 198 -0.21 -16.87 -0.36
#